data_5d289d254c1626234c10226690fbc7ef
#
_entry.id   5d289d254c1626234c10226690fbc7ef
#
_cell.length_a   1.000
_cell.length_b   1.000
_cell.length_c   1.000
_cell.angle_alpha   90.00
_cell.angle_beta   90.00
_cell.angle_gamma   90.00
#
_symmetry.space_group_name_H-M   'P 1'
#
loop_
_entity.id
_entity.type
_entity.pdbx_description
1 polymer ?
#
loop_
_entity_poly.entity_id
_entity_poly.type
_entity_poly.pdbx_seq_one_letter_code
_entity_poly.pdbx_strand_id
1 'polypeptide(L)'
;MSDGPLLNDVTRAFAEAHRNEDVRDLALKTKRTADLDLPAALDQIAGWQIARNKLPQWAACADIVYPAHISMEQCSSQFTAQYKAEIARRLLRSLPQSAGQTANDATMTDLTGGFGVDFSYLAREFGHATYVERQSHLCELAAHNMAALGLTQAQMVCGDGVEYLRAMEPAQLIYIDPARRDEHGARTYAIEDCTPDVLALRDLLLAKARYVMIKLSPMLDWRKAVDDFAGTVAEVHIVSTGNECKELLLVLDGKAAGATSDVAAADTRAPHVYCVNDDQRLDYDAAAYTRGLRIGDAPLPHELRYLYEPNASIMKAGCFDVVEARFGAVQIGPSSHLFVSDLSLIHI
;
A
#
# COMPACT_ATOMS: atom_id res chain seq x y z
N MET A 1 -3.64 24.87 -17.01
CA MET A 1 -3.97 23.55 -17.56
C MET A 1 -3.70 23.63 -19.05
N SER A 2 -2.87 22.73 -19.58
CA SER A 2 -2.64 22.67 -21.04
C SER A 2 -3.92 22.17 -21.71
N ASP A 3 -4.47 22.94 -22.64
CA ASP A 3 -5.72 22.60 -23.36
C ASP A 3 -5.53 21.49 -24.44
N GLY A 4 -4.46 20.72 -24.38
CA GLY A 4 -4.14 19.70 -25.36
C GLY A 4 -4.11 18.28 -24.77
N PRO A 5 -4.22 17.25 -25.61
CA PRO A 5 -4.08 15.87 -25.16
C PRO A 5 -2.67 15.63 -24.61
N LEU A 6 -2.55 14.83 -23.54
CA LEU A 6 -1.26 14.46 -22.91
C LEU A 6 -0.28 13.84 -23.92
N LEU A 7 -0.80 13.16 -24.94
CA LEU A 7 -0.06 12.59 -26.07
C LEU A 7 -0.78 12.92 -27.37
N ASN A 8 -0.04 13.40 -28.37
CA ASN A 8 -0.61 13.54 -29.70
C ASN A 8 -0.81 12.18 -30.40
N ASP A 9 -1.65 12.13 -31.42
CA ASP A 9 -2.06 10.88 -32.09
C ASP A 9 -0.86 10.15 -32.73
N VAL A 10 0.14 10.87 -33.27
CA VAL A 10 1.34 10.29 -33.88
C VAL A 10 2.18 9.58 -32.84
N THR A 11 2.39 10.21 -31.69
CA THR A 11 3.14 9.64 -30.57
C THR A 11 2.44 8.42 -29.98
N ARG A 12 1.11 8.49 -29.81
CA ARG A 12 0.30 7.36 -29.35
C ARG A 12 0.36 6.18 -30.32
N ALA A 13 0.16 6.42 -31.60
CA ALA A 13 0.20 5.38 -32.64
C ALA A 13 1.59 4.71 -32.72
N PHE A 14 2.65 5.51 -32.62
CA PHE A 14 4.01 4.98 -32.57
C PHE A 14 4.23 4.09 -31.35
N ALA A 15 3.86 4.54 -30.17
CA ALA A 15 3.99 3.77 -28.93
C ALA A 15 3.23 2.43 -29.02
N GLU A 16 2.02 2.44 -29.56
CA GLU A 16 1.21 1.23 -29.72
C GLU A 16 1.83 0.24 -30.73
N ALA A 17 2.30 0.73 -31.88
CA ALA A 17 2.92 -0.10 -32.91
C ALA A 17 4.20 -0.80 -32.42
N HIS A 18 4.97 -0.12 -31.56
CA HIS A 18 6.29 -0.56 -31.11
C HIS A 18 6.33 -1.08 -29.66
N ARG A 19 5.19 -1.22 -28.98
CA ARG A 19 5.10 -1.54 -27.54
C ARG A 19 5.81 -2.82 -27.09
N ASN A 20 6.12 -3.73 -28.01
CA ASN A 20 6.81 -4.98 -27.71
C ASN A 20 8.30 -4.96 -28.08
N GLU A 21 8.81 -3.84 -28.60
CA GLU A 21 10.20 -3.69 -28.99
C GLU A 21 11.07 -3.19 -27.83
N ASP A 22 12.39 -3.37 -27.94
CA ASP A 22 13.33 -2.86 -26.95
C ASP A 22 13.42 -1.34 -27.02
N VAL A 23 13.17 -0.67 -25.89
CA VAL A 23 13.11 0.79 -25.81
C VAL A 23 14.44 1.44 -26.15
N ARG A 24 15.59 0.81 -25.81
CA ARG A 24 16.92 1.34 -26.10
C ARG A 24 17.21 1.26 -27.61
N ASP A 25 16.82 0.16 -28.22
CA ASP A 25 16.94 -0.03 -29.67
C ASP A 25 16.12 1.01 -30.43
N LEU A 26 14.86 1.25 -30.00
CA LEU A 26 14.01 2.28 -30.59
C LEU A 26 14.61 3.68 -30.43
N ALA A 27 15.15 4.02 -29.26
CA ALA A 27 15.80 5.29 -29.00
C ALA A 27 16.98 5.57 -29.94
N LEU A 28 17.73 4.53 -30.35
CA LEU A 28 18.88 4.63 -31.23
C LEU A 28 18.52 4.63 -32.72
N LYS A 29 17.48 3.88 -33.12
CA LYS A 29 17.13 3.63 -34.52
C LYS A 29 16.09 4.58 -35.09
N THR A 30 15.24 5.19 -34.23
CA THR A 30 14.12 6.01 -34.67
C THR A 30 14.59 7.38 -35.11
N LYS A 31 14.22 7.78 -36.33
CA LYS A 31 14.46 9.15 -36.82
C LYS A 31 13.50 10.12 -36.15
N ARG A 32 14.03 11.22 -35.63
CA ARG A 32 13.22 12.31 -35.07
C ARG A 32 12.45 13.00 -36.19
N THR A 33 11.15 13.17 -36.02
CA THR A 33 10.27 13.96 -36.85
C THR A 33 9.62 15.05 -36.00
N ALA A 34 9.10 16.10 -36.61
CA ALA A 34 8.51 17.24 -35.89
C ALA A 34 7.24 16.82 -35.12
N ASP A 35 6.51 15.83 -35.60
CA ASP A 35 5.20 15.41 -35.08
C ASP A 35 5.31 14.28 -34.03
N LEU A 36 6.48 13.61 -33.94
CA LEU A 36 6.72 12.52 -32.99
C LEU A 36 7.48 13.03 -31.77
N ASP A 37 6.83 13.03 -30.62
CA ASP A 37 7.51 13.16 -29.33
C ASP A 37 8.11 11.80 -28.94
N LEU A 38 9.32 11.55 -29.43
CA LEU A 38 10.01 10.27 -29.21
C LEU A 38 10.26 9.98 -27.71
N PRO A 39 10.72 10.92 -26.88
CA PRO A 39 10.83 10.68 -25.43
C PRO A 39 9.51 10.21 -24.81
N ALA A 40 8.41 10.91 -25.07
CA ALA A 40 7.10 10.52 -24.54
C ALA A 40 6.66 9.16 -25.07
N ALA A 41 6.89 8.84 -26.36
CA ALA A 41 6.59 7.53 -26.93
C ALA A 41 7.38 6.40 -26.23
N LEU A 42 8.67 6.62 -25.96
CA LEU A 42 9.51 5.64 -25.26
C LEU A 42 9.07 5.44 -23.81
N ASP A 43 8.66 6.51 -23.11
CA ASP A 43 8.07 6.39 -21.75
C ASP A 43 6.77 5.60 -21.78
N GLN A 44 5.90 5.77 -22.79
CA GLN A 44 4.69 4.98 -22.96
C GLN A 44 4.99 3.50 -23.18
N ILE A 45 5.95 3.18 -24.06
CA ILE A 45 6.37 1.79 -24.34
C ILE A 45 6.93 1.16 -23.07
N ALA A 46 7.88 1.81 -22.40
CA ALA A 46 8.48 1.32 -21.16
C ALA A 46 7.42 1.13 -20.06
N GLY A 47 6.53 2.12 -19.89
CA GLY A 47 5.45 2.10 -18.94
C GLY A 47 4.50 0.93 -19.17
N TRP A 48 4.07 0.71 -20.41
CA TRP A 48 3.22 -0.43 -20.76
C TRP A 48 3.93 -1.78 -20.54
N GLN A 49 5.22 -1.89 -20.88
CA GLN A 49 6.01 -3.11 -20.68
C GLN A 49 6.12 -3.49 -19.19
N ILE A 50 6.25 -2.51 -18.30
CA ILE A 50 6.20 -2.72 -16.86
C ILE A 50 4.76 -3.07 -16.43
N ALA A 51 3.77 -2.30 -16.89
CA ALA A 51 2.38 -2.41 -16.46
C ALA A 51 1.77 -3.77 -16.81
N ARG A 52 2.10 -4.38 -17.95
CA ARG A 52 1.54 -5.70 -18.36
C ARG A 52 1.74 -6.79 -17.29
N ASN A 53 2.79 -6.69 -16.47
CA ASN A 53 3.08 -7.63 -15.39
C ASN A 53 2.70 -7.06 -14.01
N LYS A 54 2.94 -5.77 -13.79
CA LYS A 54 2.75 -5.12 -12.50
C LYS A 54 1.31 -4.62 -12.28
N LEU A 55 0.65 -4.17 -13.36
CA LEU A 55 -0.66 -3.52 -13.38
C LEU A 55 -1.50 -4.03 -14.58
N PRO A 56 -1.79 -5.33 -14.70
CA PRO A 56 -2.42 -5.90 -15.90
C PRO A 56 -3.77 -5.26 -16.25
N GLN A 57 -4.59 -4.82 -15.28
CA GLN A 57 -5.84 -4.10 -15.57
C GLN A 57 -5.60 -2.73 -16.20
N TRP A 58 -4.55 -2.02 -15.78
CA TRP A 58 -4.17 -0.76 -16.39
C TRP A 58 -3.63 -0.97 -17.79
N ALA A 59 -2.77 -1.99 -17.99
CA ALA A 59 -2.22 -2.34 -19.30
C ALA A 59 -3.29 -2.78 -20.32
N ALA A 60 -4.42 -3.29 -19.85
CA ALA A 60 -5.56 -3.65 -20.69
C ALA A 60 -6.41 -2.44 -21.12
N CYS A 61 -6.28 -1.30 -20.47
CA CYS A 61 -6.95 -0.06 -20.86
C CYS A 61 -6.07 0.72 -21.84
N ALA A 62 -6.54 0.87 -23.08
CA ALA A 62 -5.77 1.47 -24.18
C ALA A 62 -5.46 2.95 -23.97
N ASP A 63 -6.31 3.65 -23.19
CA ASP A 63 -6.21 5.10 -22.98
C ASP A 63 -5.31 5.49 -21.80
N ILE A 64 -4.70 4.54 -21.10
CA ILE A 64 -3.76 4.84 -20.02
C ILE A 64 -2.52 5.55 -20.57
N VAL A 65 -2.16 6.64 -19.92
CA VAL A 65 -0.90 7.34 -20.13
C VAL A 65 0.04 7.04 -18.95
N TYR A 66 1.25 6.60 -19.26
CA TYR A 66 2.24 6.22 -18.25
C TYR A 66 3.20 7.38 -17.95
N PRO A 67 3.60 7.57 -16.69
CA PRO A 67 4.62 8.56 -16.31
C PRO A 67 6.02 8.08 -16.70
N ALA A 68 7.01 8.94 -16.50
CA ALA A 68 8.41 8.55 -16.62
C ALA A 68 8.73 7.31 -15.76
N HIS A 69 9.69 6.51 -16.22
CA HIS A 69 10.07 5.18 -15.72
C HIS A 69 10.16 5.06 -14.18
N ILE A 70 10.74 6.08 -13.51
CA ILE A 70 10.94 6.03 -12.04
C ILE A 70 9.61 5.92 -11.26
N SER A 71 8.57 6.62 -11.70
CA SER A 71 7.25 6.55 -11.06
C SER A 71 6.59 5.18 -11.25
N MET A 72 6.85 4.53 -12.39
CA MET A 72 6.36 3.17 -12.65
C MET A 72 7.04 2.12 -11.77
N GLU A 73 8.29 2.29 -11.40
CA GLU A 73 8.98 1.39 -10.49
C GLU A 73 8.50 1.55 -9.05
N GLN A 74 8.28 2.78 -8.61
CA GLN A 74 7.91 3.11 -7.23
C GLN A 74 6.43 2.88 -6.91
N CYS A 75 5.53 2.87 -7.90
CA CYS A 75 4.11 2.65 -7.65
C CYS A 75 3.83 1.23 -7.13
N SER A 76 2.69 1.06 -6.47
CA SER A 76 2.18 -0.23 -6.03
C SER A 76 1.97 -1.19 -7.20
N SER A 77 2.04 -2.49 -6.94
CA SER A 77 1.53 -3.50 -7.86
C SER A 77 0.00 -3.55 -7.81
N GLN A 78 -0.62 -4.14 -8.83
CA GLN A 78 -2.06 -4.40 -8.80
C GLN A 78 -2.46 -5.22 -7.58
N PHE A 79 -1.69 -6.23 -7.22
CA PHE A 79 -1.96 -7.07 -6.05
C PHE A 79 -2.00 -6.24 -4.77
N THR A 80 -0.97 -5.41 -4.50
CA THR A 80 -0.92 -4.63 -3.27
C THR A 80 -1.97 -3.52 -3.24
N ALA A 81 -2.31 -2.93 -4.40
CA ALA A 81 -3.38 -1.94 -4.49
C ALA A 81 -4.78 -2.56 -4.27
N GLN A 82 -5.04 -3.75 -4.83
CA GLN A 82 -6.27 -4.51 -4.59
C GLN A 82 -6.39 -4.94 -3.13
N TYR A 83 -5.29 -5.33 -2.50
CA TYR A 83 -5.29 -5.68 -1.08
C TYR A 83 -5.67 -4.48 -0.19
N LYS A 84 -5.18 -3.27 -0.49
CA LYS A 84 -5.61 -2.03 0.20
C LYS A 84 -7.11 -1.77 0.03
N ALA A 85 -7.64 -1.97 -1.17
CA ALA A 85 -9.07 -1.86 -1.43
C ALA A 85 -9.89 -2.91 -0.66
N GLU A 86 -9.37 -4.13 -0.50
CA GLU A 86 -9.99 -5.17 0.34
C GLU A 86 -10.04 -4.75 1.82
N ILE A 87 -8.96 -4.18 2.34
CA ILE A 87 -8.94 -3.61 3.70
C ILE A 87 -10.00 -2.51 3.81
N ALA A 88 -10.02 -1.55 2.90
CA ALA A 88 -10.99 -0.43 2.91
C ALA A 88 -12.43 -0.94 2.91
N ARG A 89 -12.77 -1.90 2.04
CA ARG A 89 -14.08 -2.55 1.99
C ARG A 89 -14.47 -3.21 3.31
N ARG A 90 -13.52 -3.91 3.95
CA ARG A 90 -13.75 -4.55 5.26
C ARG A 90 -13.98 -3.52 6.36
N LEU A 91 -13.17 -2.45 6.40
CA LEU A 91 -13.32 -1.35 7.36
C LEU A 91 -14.66 -0.63 7.20
N LEU A 92 -15.10 -0.36 5.97
CA LEU A 92 -16.41 0.25 5.71
C LEU A 92 -17.57 -0.62 6.21
N ARG A 93 -17.50 -1.94 6.03
CA ARG A 93 -18.52 -2.88 6.53
C ARG A 93 -18.61 -2.93 8.06
N SER A 94 -17.53 -2.60 8.76
CA SER A 94 -17.50 -2.54 10.23
C SER A 94 -18.10 -1.26 10.80
N LEU A 95 -18.37 -0.26 9.95
CA LEU A 95 -19.00 0.99 10.39
C LEU A 95 -20.47 0.77 10.73
N PRO A 96 -20.96 1.41 11.82
CA PRO A 96 -22.39 1.43 12.09
C PRO A 96 -23.14 2.06 10.91
N GLN A 97 -24.09 1.33 10.35
CA GLN A 97 -24.97 1.89 9.33
C GLN A 97 -25.94 2.86 10.02
N SER A 98 -25.75 4.15 9.82
CA SER A 98 -26.73 5.13 10.22
C SER A 98 -27.97 5.03 9.30
N ALA A 99 -29.16 5.19 9.86
CA ALA A 99 -30.40 5.13 9.09
C ALA A 99 -30.36 6.15 7.92
N GLY A 100 -30.37 5.64 6.69
CA GLY A 100 -30.35 6.44 5.46
C GLY A 100 -28.96 6.63 4.81
N GLN A 101 -27.87 6.16 5.39
CA GLN A 101 -26.57 6.14 4.72
C GLN A 101 -26.40 4.85 3.91
N THR A 102 -26.04 5.00 2.66
CA THR A 102 -25.70 3.91 1.73
C THR A 102 -24.19 3.81 1.56
N ALA A 103 -23.69 2.72 1.00
CA ALA A 103 -22.28 2.61 0.62
C ALA A 103 -21.85 3.73 -0.38
N ASN A 104 -22.82 4.27 -1.11
CA ASN A 104 -22.61 5.39 -2.05
C ASN A 104 -22.33 6.73 -1.36
N ASP A 105 -22.57 6.85 -0.06
CA ASP A 105 -22.31 8.09 0.71
C ASP A 105 -20.92 8.04 1.39
N ALA A 106 -20.21 6.91 1.30
CA ALA A 106 -18.89 6.77 1.88
C ALA A 106 -17.86 7.62 1.14
N THR A 107 -17.01 8.30 1.90
CA THR A 107 -15.98 9.22 1.39
C THR A 107 -14.58 8.75 1.73
N MET A 108 -13.64 8.95 0.83
CA MET A 108 -12.21 8.77 1.07
C MET A 108 -11.38 9.93 0.52
N THR A 109 -10.21 10.11 1.09
CA THR A 109 -9.21 11.04 0.56
C THR A 109 -7.84 10.38 0.54
N ASP A 110 -7.17 10.42 -0.61
CA ASP A 110 -5.75 10.14 -0.75
C ASP A 110 -4.98 11.45 -0.73
N LEU A 111 -4.15 11.65 0.29
CA LEU A 111 -3.40 12.90 0.51
C LEU A 111 -2.05 12.94 -0.25
N THR A 112 -1.67 11.84 -0.89
CA THR A 112 -0.36 11.63 -1.53
C THR A 112 -0.48 10.91 -2.86
N GLY A 113 -1.43 11.31 -3.67
CA GLY A 113 -1.94 10.58 -4.83
C GLY A 113 -0.92 10.01 -5.81
N GLY A 114 0.21 10.71 -6.05
CA GLY A 114 1.28 10.25 -6.92
C GLY A 114 0.79 9.88 -8.33
N PHE A 115 1.19 8.71 -8.84
CA PHE A 115 0.69 8.21 -10.13
C PHE A 115 -0.78 7.74 -10.06
N GLY A 116 -1.36 7.55 -8.87
CA GLY A 116 -2.77 7.23 -8.69
C GLY A 116 -3.11 5.74 -8.71
N VAL A 117 -2.13 4.84 -8.66
CA VAL A 117 -2.41 3.39 -8.70
C VAL A 117 -3.24 2.97 -7.49
N ASP A 118 -2.77 3.21 -6.26
CA ASP A 118 -3.51 2.86 -5.05
C ASP A 118 -4.88 3.54 -5.00
N PHE A 119 -4.92 4.83 -5.34
CA PHE A 119 -6.16 5.57 -5.43
C PHE A 119 -7.18 4.92 -6.36
N SER A 120 -6.75 4.44 -7.54
CA SER A 120 -7.65 3.86 -8.54
C SER A 120 -8.39 2.61 -8.07
N TYR A 121 -7.79 1.84 -7.17
CA TYR A 121 -8.42 0.65 -6.57
C TYR A 121 -9.24 1.01 -5.33
N LEU A 122 -8.69 1.86 -4.46
CA LEU A 122 -9.39 2.34 -3.26
C LEU A 122 -10.69 3.08 -3.60
N ALA A 123 -10.66 3.99 -4.57
CA ALA A 123 -11.80 4.81 -4.97
C ALA A 123 -13.03 3.99 -5.38
N ARG A 124 -12.86 2.75 -5.85
CA ARG A 124 -13.96 1.86 -6.24
C ARG A 124 -14.82 1.40 -5.07
N GLU A 125 -14.31 1.51 -3.85
CA GLU A 125 -15.02 1.11 -2.63
C GLU A 125 -15.87 2.26 -2.04
N PHE A 126 -15.77 3.47 -2.61
CA PHE A 126 -16.40 4.68 -2.08
C PHE A 126 -17.27 5.36 -3.12
N GLY A 127 -18.35 5.99 -2.65
CA GLY A 127 -19.19 6.81 -3.51
C GLY A 127 -18.56 8.16 -3.88
N HIS A 128 -17.65 8.65 -3.02
CA HIS A 128 -16.89 9.87 -3.26
C HIS A 128 -15.43 9.64 -2.89
N ALA A 129 -14.52 9.93 -3.81
CA ALA A 129 -13.09 9.76 -3.60
C ALA A 129 -12.34 11.02 -4.05
N THR A 130 -11.51 11.56 -3.18
CA THR A 130 -10.68 12.72 -3.48
C THR A 130 -9.21 12.30 -3.56
N TYR A 131 -8.59 12.63 -4.68
CA TYR A 131 -7.16 12.49 -4.92
C TYR A 131 -6.49 13.85 -4.75
N VAL A 132 -5.40 13.92 -3.97
CA VAL A 132 -4.63 15.13 -3.76
C VAL A 132 -3.16 14.87 -4.10
N GLU A 133 -2.59 15.68 -4.99
CA GLU A 133 -1.18 15.61 -5.39
C GLU A 133 -0.63 17.01 -5.67
N ARG A 134 0.59 17.27 -5.22
CA ARG A 134 1.23 18.60 -5.36
C ARG A 134 1.88 18.83 -6.70
N GLN A 135 2.27 17.78 -7.42
CA GLN A 135 2.95 17.85 -8.70
C GLN A 135 1.92 17.96 -9.83
N SER A 136 1.83 19.14 -10.48
CA SER A 136 0.80 19.42 -11.48
C SER A 136 0.78 18.41 -12.63
N HIS A 137 1.94 17.95 -13.09
CA HIS A 137 2.03 16.97 -14.16
C HIS A 137 1.44 15.60 -13.77
N LEU A 138 1.58 15.18 -12.50
CA LEU A 138 0.94 13.96 -11.99
C LEU A 138 -0.56 14.16 -11.80
N CYS A 139 -1.02 15.35 -11.40
CA CYS A 139 -2.45 15.67 -11.31
C CYS A 139 -3.13 15.55 -12.68
N GLU A 140 -2.54 16.11 -13.73
CA GLU A 140 -3.07 16.04 -15.10
C GLU A 140 -3.11 14.59 -15.60
N LEU A 141 -2.02 13.86 -15.36
CA LEU A 141 -1.90 12.45 -15.72
C LEU A 141 -2.94 11.58 -14.99
N ALA A 142 -3.06 11.76 -13.68
CA ALA A 142 -4.02 11.02 -12.86
C ALA A 142 -5.48 11.35 -13.28
N ALA A 143 -5.80 12.63 -13.54
CA ALA A 143 -7.12 13.03 -14.00
C ALA A 143 -7.51 12.30 -15.30
N HIS A 144 -6.59 12.23 -16.26
CA HIS A 144 -6.79 11.49 -17.50
C HIS A 144 -7.00 9.99 -17.23
N ASN A 145 -6.11 9.37 -16.46
CA ASN A 145 -6.14 7.93 -16.19
C ASN A 145 -7.36 7.50 -15.38
N MET A 146 -7.79 8.31 -14.39
CA MET A 146 -9.02 8.02 -13.64
C MET A 146 -10.26 8.07 -14.53
N ALA A 147 -10.31 9.03 -15.46
CA ALA A 147 -11.40 9.09 -16.46
C ALA A 147 -11.35 7.86 -17.40
N ALA A 148 -10.17 7.47 -17.90
CA ALA A 148 -9.99 6.26 -18.73
C ALA A 148 -10.39 4.97 -18.01
N LEU A 149 -10.17 4.90 -16.69
CA LEU A 149 -10.58 3.78 -15.83
C LEU A 149 -12.06 3.83 -15.41
N GLY A 150 -12.81 4.86 -15.83
CA GLY A 150 -14.24 5.01 -15.54
C GLY A 150 -14.57 5.42 -14.10
N LEU A 151 -13.62 6.03 -13.37
CA LEU A 151 -13.80 6.48 -11.98
C LEU A 151 -14.47 7.87 -11.93
N THR A 152 -15.75 7.93 -12.24
CA THR A 152 -16.53 9.19 -12.33
C THR A 152 -16.77 9.86 -10.97
N GLN A 153 -16.64 9.12 -9.87
CA GLN A 153 -16.77 9.61 -8.49
C GLN A 153 -15.46 10.23 -7.96
N ALA A 154 -14.36 10.18 -8.73
CA ALA A 154 -13.07 10.71 -8.33
C ALA A 154 -13.00 12.23 -8.55
N GLN A 155 -12.67 12.95 -7.50
CA GLN A 155 -12.33 14.37 -7.54
C GLN A 155 -10.81 14.54 -7.50
N MET A 156 -10.27 15.29 -8.46
CA MET A 156 -8.83 15.54 -8.55
C MET A 156 -8.50 16.94 -8.01
N VAL A 157 -7.58 17.00 -7.04
CA VAL A 157 -7.12 18.24 -6.42
C VAL A 157 -5.61 18.35 -6.61
N CYS A 158 -5.17 19.39 -7.30
CA CYS A 158 -3.74 19.71 -7.44
C CYS A 158 -3.35 20.67 -6.31
N GLY A 159 -2.63 20.18 -5.31
CA GLY A 159 -2.28 20.97 -4.13
C GLY A 159 -1.52 20.18 -3.08
N ASP A 160 -1.18 20.87 -2.00
CA ASP A 160 -0.50 20.26 -0.85
C ASP A 160 -1.49 19.44 -0.02
N GLY A 161 -1.16 18.15 0.23
CA GLY A 161 -2.01 17.23 0.96
C GLY A 161 -2.24 17.63 2.44
N VAL A 162 -1.28 18.30 3.07
CA VAL A 162 -1.41 18.76 4.46
C VAL A 162 -2.32 19.98 4.55
N GLU A 163 -2.23 20.90 3.59
CA GLU A 163 -3.15 22.03 3.51
C GLU A 163 -4.58 21.56 3.21
N TYR A 164 -4.73 20.60 2.30
CA TYR A 164 -6.02 19.99 2.02
C TYR A 164 -6.59 19.29 3.27
N LEU A 165 -5.79 18.52 4.00
CA LEU A 165 -6.19 17.87 5.25
C LEU A 165 -6.75 18.85 6.29
N ARG A 166 -6.15 20.04 6.42
CA ARG A 166 -6.64 21.07 7.33
C ARG A 166 -8.02 21.59 6.97
N ALA A 167 -8.31 21.70 5.69
CA ALA A 167 -9.52 22.34 5.14
C ALA A 167 -10.66 21.34 4.87
N MET A 168 -10.35 20.05 4.64
CA MET A 168 -11.35 19.05 4.22
C MET A 168 -12.38 18.76 5.31
N GLU A 169 -13.57 18.35 4.88
CA GLU A 169 -14.57 17.74 5.74
C GLU A 169 -14.13 16.33 6.18
N PRO A 170 -14.62 15.81 7.31
CA PRO A 170 -14.29 14.46 7.77
C PRO A 170 -14.69 13.38 6.74
N ALA A 171 -13.82 12.36 6.60
CA ALA A 171 -14.00 11.23 5.70
C ALA A 171 -14.09 9.90 6.48
N GLN A 172 -14.56 8.83 5.85
CA GLN A 172 -14.50 7.48 6.42
C GLN A 172 -13.08 6.93 6.38
N LEU A 173 -12.33 7.22 5.31
CA LEU A 173 -10.94 6.79 5.15
C LEU A 173 -10.07 7.95 4.65
N ILE A 174 -8.93 8.14 5.29
CA ILE A 174 -7.78 8.84 4.72
C ILE A 174 -6.71 7.80 4.39
N TYR A 175 -6.20 7.86 3.16
CA TYR A 175 -5.02 7.12 2.73
C TYR A 175 -3.84 8.09 2.59
N ILE A 176 -2.65 7.63 3.00
CA ILE A 176 -1.42 8.42 2.89
C ILE A 176 -0.21 7.50 2.69
N ASP A 177 0.59 7.79 1.67
CA ASP A 177 1.87 7.14 1.33
C ASP A 177 2.99 8.18 1.40
N PRO A 178 3.52 8.48 2.60
CA PRO A 178 4.50 9.54 2.74
C PRO A 178 5.82 9.15 2.08
N ALA A 179 6.33 10.05 1.23
CA ALA A 179 7.63 9.88 0.59
C ALA A 179 8.76 10.04 1.60
N ARG A 180 9.87 9.30 1.45
CA ARG A 180 11.07 9.52 2.26
C ARG A 180 11.70 10.87 1.91
N ARG A 181 12.20 11.58 2.91
CA ARG A 181 13.03 12.77 2.68
C ARG A 181 14.41 12.32 2.24
N ASP A 182 14.74 12.59 0.99
CA ASP A 182 16.02 12.21 0.41
C ASP A 182 16.83 13.47 0.11
N GLU A 183 17.11 14.30 1.13
CA GLU A 183 17.96 15.49 0.94
C GLU A 183 19.45 15.15 0.78
N HIS A 184 19.92 13.94 1.20
CA HIS A 184 21.34 13.61 1.21
C HIS A 184 21.66 12.15 0.86
N GLY A 185 20.74 11.36 0.26
CA GLY A 185 21.01 9.98 -0.16
C GLY A 185 21.29 8.99 0.97
N ALA A 186 21.12 9.40 2.22
CA ALA A 186 21.23 8.50 3.37
C ALA A 186 19.92 7.73 3.55
N ARG A 187 19.99 6.40 3.64
CA ARG A 187 18.84 5.55 3.96
C ARG A 187 18.41 5.80 5.39
N THR A 188 17.48 6.71 5.60
CA THR A 188 16.85 6.91 6.90
C THR A 188 15.77 5.87 7.12
N TYR A 189 15.72 5.32 8.33
CA TYR A 189 14.81 4.22 8.71
C TYR A 189 13.80 4.67 9.78
N ALA A 190 13.53 5.98 9.87
CA ALA A 190 12.59 6.55 10.83
C ALA A 190 11.36 7.13 10.12
N ILE A 191 10.19 7.06 10.77
CA ILE A 191 8.94 7.60 10.25
C ILE A 191 8.99 9.13 10.22
N GLU A 192 9.70 9.75 11.15
CA GLU A 192 9.90 11.20 11.24
C GLU A 192 10.61 11.80 10.02
N ASP A 193 11.34 10.97 9.27
CA ASP A 193 12.03 11.36 8.04
C ASP A 193 11.14 11.32 6.79
N CYS A 194 9.86 11.01 6.95
CA CYS A 194 8.90 10.97 5.85
C CYS A 194 8.29 12.36 5.57
N THR A 195 7.85 12.57 4.34
CA THR A 195 7.10 13.76 3.94
C THR A 195 5.78 13.34 3.28
N PRO A 196 4.64 13.77 3.84
CA PRO A 196 4.48 14.53 5.07
C PRO A 196 4.83 13.73 6.33
N ASP A 197 5.19 14.43 7.42
CA ASP A 197 5.44 13.82 8.73
C ASP A 197 4.12 13.35 9.35
N VAL A 198 3.86 12.05 9.21
CA VAL A 198 2.59 11.43 9.63
C VAL A 198 2.45 11.33 11.15
N LEU A 199 3.57 11.35 11.91
CA LEU A 199 3.52 11.37 13.36
C LEU A 199 3.08 12.75 13.88
N ALA A 200 3.64 13.82 13.33
CA ALA A 200 3.21 15.18 13.63
C ALA A 200 1.75 15.46 13.22
N LEU A 201 1.27 14.78 12.17
CA LEU A 201 -0.09 14.92 11.67
C LEU A 201 -1.10 13.97 12.30
N ARG A 202 -0.69 13.03 13.17
CA ARG A 202 -1.52 11.96 13.72
C ARG A 202 -2.86 12.45 14.24
N ASP A 203 -2.84 13.42 15.14
CA ASP A 203 -4.05 13.90 15.81
C ASP A 203 -5.01 14.60 14.84
N LEU A 204 -4.47 15.32 13.86
CA LEU A 204 -5.28 15.94 12.80
C LEU A 204 -5.88 14.89 11.87
N LEU A 205 -5.10 13.88 11.48
CA LEU A 205 -5.60 12.76 10.66
C LEU A 205 -6.76 12.04 11.34
N LEU A 206 -6.60 11.72 12.63
CA LEU A 206 -7.63 11.04 13.44
C LEU A 206 -8.86 11.93 13.71
N ALA A 207 -8.70 13.26 13.74
CA ALA A 207 -9.83 14.20 13.85
C ALA A 207 -10.61 14.28 12.52
N LYS A 208 -9.96 14.03 11.37
CA LYS A 208 -10.53 14.17 10.03
C LYS A 208 -10.97 12.84 9.41
N ALA A 209 -10.64 11.69 10.01
CA ALA A 209 -11.07 10.42 9.45
C ALA A 209 -11.46 9.42 10.53
N ARG A 210 -12.42 8.55 10.19
CA ARG A 210 -12.74 7.38 11.01
C ARG A 210 -11.60 6.38 11.01
N TYR A 211 -11.01 6.14 9.85
CA TYR A 211 -9.82 5.31 9.67
C TYR A 211 -8.75 6.06 8.89
N VAL A 212 -7.49 5.84 9.27
CA VAL A 212 -6.34 6.33 8.52
C VAL A 212 -5.49 5.13 8.13
N MET A 213 -5.29 4.93 6.83
CA MET A 213 -4.40 3.89 6.29
C MET A 213 -3.10 4.54 5.85
N ILE A 214 -2.01 4.16 6.50
CA ILE A 214 -0.67 4.70 6.24
C ILE A 214 0.17 3.61 5.58
N LYS A 215 0.69 3.87 4.39
CA LYS A 215 1.64 2.97 3.73
C LYS A 215 3.06 3.37 4.10
N LEU A 216 3.84 2.41 4.56
CA LEU A 216 5.21 2.61 5.00
C LEU A 216 6.15 1.64 4.28
N SER A 217 7.43 1.99 4.28
CA SER A 217 8.48 1.13 3.76
C SER A 217 8.54 -0.21 4.50
N PRO A 218 8.71 -1.35 3.80
CA PRO A 218 8.91 -2.65 4.44
C PRO A 218 10.21 -2.73 5.26
N MET A 219 11.11 -1.75 5.13
CA MET A 219 12.36 -1.71 5.90
C MET A 219 12.16 -1.23 7.34
N LEU A 220 11.05 -0.53 7.64
CA LEU A 220 10.76 -0.05 8.98
C LEU A 220 10.46 -1.19 9.95
N ASP A 221 10.88 -1.05 11.21
CA ASP A 221 10.44 -1.95 12.28
C ASP A 221 8.96 -1.66 12.58
N TRP A 222 8.10 -2.62 12.33
CA TRP A 222 6.66 -2.43 12.51
C TRP A 222 6.26 -2.25 13.98
N ARG A 223 6.99 -2.85 14.93
CA ARG A 223 6.71 -2.69 16.37
C ARG A 223 7.03 -1.28 16.83
N LYS A 224 8.22 -0.79 16.43
CA LYS A 224 8.57 0.60 16.68
C LYS A 224 7.57 1.54 16.04
N ALA A 225 7.15 1.28 14.80
CA ALA A 225 6.14 2.09 14.13
C ALA A 225 4.81 2.12 14.91
N VAL A 226 4.35 0.99 15.46
CA VAL A 226 3.16 0.95 16.33
C VAL A 226 3.35 1.76 17.61
N ASP A 227 4.50 1.63 18.26
CA ASP A 227 4.81 2.37 19.49
C ASP A 227 4.83 3.88 19.25
N ASP A 228 5.40 4.34 18.13
CA ASP A 228 5.46 5.76 17.75
C ASP A 228 4.06 6.38 17.56
N PHE A 229 3.04 5.58 17.17
CA PHE A 229 1.65 6.03 17.06
C PHE A 229 0.84 5.92 18.37
N ALA A 230 1.47 5.57 19.50
CA ALA A 230 0.92 5.67 20.85
C ALA A 230 -0.49 5.07 21.03
N GLY A 231 -0.67 3.79 20.63
CA GLY A 231 -1.91 3.03 20.88
C GLY A 231 -3.07 3.35 19.93
N THR A 232 -2.86 4.16 18.89
CA THR A 232 -3.91 4.47 17.90
C THR A 232 -3.96 3.47 16.73
N VAL A 233 -2.94 2.59 16.60
CA VAL A 233 -2.89 1.56 15.56
C VAL A 233 -3.82 0.41 15.93
N ALA A 234 -4.84 0.19 15.12
CA ALA A 234 -5.77 -0.93 15.25
C ALA A 234 -5.28 -2.17 14.50
N GLU A 235 -4.65 -1.98 13.33
CA GLU A 235 -4.20 -3.08 12.48
C GLU A 235 -2.84 -2.78 11.87
N VAL A 236 -2.05 -3.85 11.72
CA VAL A 236 -0.76 -3.88 11.01
C VAL A 236 -0.85 -4.91 9.90
N HIS A 237 -0.55 -4.51 8.66
CA HIS A 237 -0.49 -5.44 7.54
C HIS A 237 0.94 -5.47 6.98
N ILE A 238 1.54 -6.64 7.00
CA ILE A 238 2.85 -6.92 6.42
C ILE A 238 2.60 -7.64 5.11
N VAL A 239 2.79 -6.91 4.00
CA VAL A 239 2.37 -7.37 2.68
C VAL A 239 3.58 -7.76 1.84
N SER A 240 3.58 -9.02 1.42
CA SER A 240 4.58 -9.62 0.55
C SER A 240 3.95 -10.15 -0.73
N THR A 241 4.71 -10.18 -1.79
CA THR A 241 4.35 -10.85 -3.05
C THR A 241 5.60 -11.48 -3.66
N GLY A 242 5.47 -12.69 -4.21
CA GLY A 242 6.62 -13.44 -4.69
C GLY A 242 7.67 -13.69 -3.61
N ASN A 243 7.25 -13.86 -2.35
CA ASN A 243 8.09 -14.04 -1.17
C ASN A 243 9.06 -12.86 -0.90
N GLU A 244 8.67 -11.64 -1.27
CA GLU A 244 9.40 -10.40 -0.97
C GLU A 244 8.48 -9.40 -0.28
N CYS A 245 8.86 -8.90 0.90
CA CYS A 245 8.06 -7.89 1.61
C CYS A 245 8.09 -6.57 0.84
N LYS A 246 6.90 -6.11 0.42
CA LYS A 246 6.73 -4.93 -0.44
C LYS A 246 6.33 -3.68 0.32
N GLU A 247 5.46 -3.82 1.31
CA GLU A 247 4.95 -2.68 2.07
C GLU A 247 4.50 -3.09 3.47
N LEU A 248 4.52 -2.12 4.37
CA LEU A 248 3.92 -2.16 5.69
C LEU A 248 2.74 -1.19 5.69
N LEU A 249 1.54 -1.66 6.05
CA LEU A 249 0.38 -0.79 6.21
C LEU A 249 -0.01 -0.72 7.68
N LEU A 250 -0.25 0.50 8.18
CA LEU A 250 -0.86 0.74 9.48
C LEU A 250 -2.27 1.28 9.27
N VAL A 251 -3.23 0.72 10.00
CA VAL A 251 -4.60 1.25 10.05
C VAL A 251 -4.81 1.84 11.44
N LEU A 252 -5.00 3.16 11.51
CA LEU A 252 -5.35 3.86 12.74
C LEU A 252 -6.88 3.97 12.85
N ASP A 253 -7.41 3.88 14.08
CA ASP A 253 -8.84 4.01 14.38
C ASP A 253 -9.12 5.28 15.20
N GLY A 254 -9.78 6.27 14.60
CA GLY A 254 -10.11 7.54 15.23
C GLY A 254 -11.02 7.42 16.47
N LYS A 255 -11.80 6.34 16.62
CA LYS A 255 -12.58 6.11 17.86
C LYS A 255 -11.72 5.66 19.04
N ALA A 256 -10.62 4.95 18.78
CA ALA A 256 -9.71 4.57 19.83
C ALA A 256 -9.04 5.79 20.46
N ALA A 257 -8.79 6.86 19.68
CA ALA A 257 -8.23 8.11 20.16
C ALA A 257 -9.21 8.96 21.01
N GLY A 258 -10.54 8.83 20.78
CA GLY A 258 -11.57 9.57 21.52
C GLY A 258 -11.99 8.98 22.87
N ALA A 259 -11.56 7.76 23.18
CA ALA A 259 -11.89 7.10 24.46
C ALA A 259 -11.01 7.52 25.64
N THR A 260 -10.03 8.40 25.43
CA THR A 260 -9.04 8.78 26.46
C THR A 260 -9.33 10.15 27.08
N SER A 261 -10.53 10.37 27.63
CA SER A 261 -10.71 11.45 28.62
C SER A 261 -10.37 11.03 30.06
N ASP A 262 -10.11 9.73 30.30
CA ASP A 262 -9.60 9.24 31.58
C ASP A 262 -8.18 8.69 31.43
N VAL A 263 -7.22 9.45 31.89
CA VAL A 263 -5.76 9.20 31.88
C VAL A 263 -5.36 7.92 32.68
N ALA A 264 -6.31 7.15 33.22
CA ALA A 264 -6.06 5.97 34.03
C ALA A 264 -6.28 4.61 33.32
N ALA A 265 -6.75 4.60 32.07
CA ALA A 265 -6.94 3.37 31.29
C ALA A 265 -6.55 3.61 29.83
N ALA A 266 -5.33 4.04 29.57
CA ALA A 266 -4.68 3.80 28.30
C ALA A 266 -4.40 2.29 28.24
N ASP A 267 -5.46 1.52 28.02
CA ASP A 267 -5.37 0.15 27.56
C ASP A 267 -4.71 0.27 26.17
N THR A 268 -3.39 0.07 26.14
CA THR A 268 -2.60 0.01 24.92
C THR A 268 -3.08 -1.22 24.18
N ARG A 269 -4.18 -1.08 23.45
CA ARG A 269 -4.77 -2.14 22.67
C ARG A 269 -3.74 -2.54 21.63
N ALA A 270 -3.15 -3.71 21.83
CA ALA A 270 -2.23 -4.25 20.87
C ALA A 270 -2.96 -4.44 19.53
N PRO A 271 -2.33 -4.12 18.40
CA PRO A 271 -2.97 -4.21 17.09
C PRO A 271 -3.23 -5.66 16.68
N HIS A 272 -4.19 -5.85 15.80
CA HIS A 272 -4.31 -7.09 15.04
C HIS A 272 -3.31 -7.09 13.88
N VAL A 273 -2.53 -8.15 13.72
CA VAL A 273 -1.44 -8.25 12.74
C VAL A 273 -1.84 -9.23 11.64
N TYR A 274 -1.69 -8.78 10.39
CA TYR A 274 -1.91 -9.56 9.19
C TYR A 274 -0.60 -9.78 8.45
N CYS A 275 -0.21 -11.05 8.25
CA CYS A 275 0.91 -11.45 7.40
C CYS A 275 0.34 -11.97 6.08
N VAL A 276 0.68 -11.32 4.99
CA VAL A 276 0.15 -11.63 3.65
C VAL A 276 1.30 -11.89 2.70
N ASN A 277 1.25 -13.01 1.99
CA ASN A 277 2.17 -13.33 0.92
C ASN A 277 1.39 -13.95 -0.24
N ASP A 278 1.12 -13.15 -1.27
CA ASP A 278 0.23 -13.52 -2.38
C ASP A 278 -1.16 -13.96 -1.83
N ASP A 279 -1.58 -15.20 -2.02
CA ASP A 279 -2.83 -15.77 -1.51
C ASP A 279 -2.73 -16.35 -0.09
N GLN A 280 -1.51 -16.50 0.45
CA GLN A 280 -1.26 -16.98 1.79
C GLN A 280 -1.51 -15.90 2.83
N ARG A 281 -2.24 -16.24 3.89
CA ARG A 281 -2.60 -15.31 4.96
C ARG A 281 -2.49 -15.95 6.33
N LEU A 282 -1.85 -15.22 7.24
CA LEU A 282 -1.80 -15.52 8.67
C LEU A 282 -2.12 -14.24 9.43
N ASP A 283 -3.03 -14.31 10.39
CA ASP A 283 -3.35 -13.16 11.22
C ASP A 283 -3.43 -13.53 12.70
N TYR A 284 -3.17 -12.58 13.58
CA TYR A 284 -3.18 -12.80 15.03
C TYR A 284 -3.31 -11.48 15.79
N ASP A 285 -3.84 -11.57 17.02
CA ASP A 285 -3.82 -10.44 17.96
C ASP A 285 -2.44 -10.34 18.61
N ALA A 286 -1.77 -9.20 18.48
CA ALA A 286 -0.44 -9.02 19.05
C ALA A 286 -0.41 -9.15 20.59
N ALA A 287 -1.53 -8.87 21.28
CA ALA A 287 -1.66 -9.06 22.73
C ALA A 287 -1.70 -10.54 23.15
N ALA A 288 -2.21 -11.43 22.30
CA ALA A 288 -2.34 -12.85 22.61
C ALA A 288 -0.99 -13.58 22.63
N TYR A 289 0.01 -12.98 22.01
CA TYR A 289 1.36 -13.54 21.87
C TYR A 289 2.35 -12.66 22.60
N THR A 290 2.33 -12.73 23.94
CA THR A 290 3.44 -12.20 24.74
C THR A 290 4.65 -13.10 24.57
N ARG A 291 5.80 -12.49 24.23
CA ARG A 291 7.13 -13.09 24.19
C ARG A 291 7.43 -13.86 25.49
N GLY A 292 6.87 -15.04 25.69
CA GLY A 292 7.05 -15.76 26.96
C GLY A 292 7.13 -17.26 26.81
N LEU A 293 6.55 -17.83 25.81
CA LEU A 293 6.65 -19.25 25.52
C LEU A 293 7.75 -19.46 24.46
N ARG A 294 9.00 -19.50 24.90
CA ARG A 294 10.05 -20.14 24.12
C ARG A 294 9.75 -21.62 24.08
N ILE A 295 9.14 -22.10 23.02
CA ILE A 295 8.95 -23.53 22.77
C ILE A 295 10.29 -24.19 22.36
N GLY A 296 11.39 -23.47 22.35
CA GLY A 296 12.72 -24.04 22.13
C GLY A 296 13.15 -25.18 23.08
N ASP A 297 12.31 -25.52 24.06
CA ASP A 297 12.44 -26.68 24.95
C ASP A 297 11.48 -27.83 24.58
N ALA A 298 10.63 -27.68 23.56
CA ALA A 298 9.82 -28.76 23.09
C ALA A 298 10.72 -29.83 22.44
N PRO A 299 10.57 -31.12 22.83
CA PRO A 299 11.34 -32.16 22.18
C PRO A 299 11.01 -32.19 20.68
N LEU A 300 12.05 -32.19 19.84
CA LEU A 300 11.87 -32.37 18.41
C LEU A 300 11.03 -33.61 18.13
N PRO A 301 10.10 -33.60 17.17
CA PRO A 301 9.33 -34.75 16.77
C PRO A 301 10.27 -35.95 16.48
N HIS A 302 9.87 -37.14 16.88
CA HIS A 302 10.69 -38.35 16.70
C HIS A 302 10.96 -38.69 15.21
N GLU A 303 10.08 -38.23 14.32
CA GLU A 303 10.21 -38.35 12.87
C GLU A 303 10.15 -36.98 12.23
N LEU A 304 11.30 -36.41 11.87
CA LEU A 304 11.39 -35.17 11.12
C LEU A 304 11.18 -35.46 9.64
N ARG A 305 9.96 -35.23 9.13
CA ARG A 305 9.60 -35.50 7.73
C ARG A 305 9.75 -34.29 6.85
N TYR A 306 9.44 -33.11 7.40
CA TYR A 306 9.36 -31.88 6.63
C TYR A 306 10.13 -30.77 7.32
N LEU A 307 10.84 -29.99 6.49
CA LEU A 307 11.51 -28.75 6.89
C LEU A 307 10.80 -27.58 6.23
N TYR A 308 10.49 -26.56 7.01
CA TYR A 308 9.76 -25.38 6.55
C TYR A 308 10.55 -24.10 6.81
N GLU A 309 10.47 -23.18 5.87
CA GLU A 309 10.90 -21.80 6.02
C GLU A 309 9.65 -20.91 5.86
N PRO A 310 9.33 -20.07 6.86
CA PRO A 310 8.20 -19.14 6.74
C PRO A 310 8.41 -18.13 5.63
N ASN A 311 7.33 -17.69 5.00
CA ASN A 311 7.39 -16.68 3.97
C ASN A 311 7.82 -15.30 4.52
N ALA A 312 8.16 -14.37 3.61
CA ALA A 312 8.73 -13.08 3.95
C ALA A 312 7.86 -12.24 4.90
N SER A 313 6.52 -12.33 4.83
CA SER A 313 5.63 -11.60 5.73
C SER A 313 5.70 -12.11 7.17
N ILE A 314 5.74 -13.43 7.37
CA ILE A 314 5.90 -14.07 8.69
C ILE A 314 7.30 -13.78 9.25
N MET A 315 8.32 -13.86 8.39
CA MET A 315 9.70 -13.50 8.75
C MET A 315 9.79 -12.06 9.25
N LYS A 316 9.16 -11.12 8.55
CA LYS A 316 9.11 -9.70 8.92
C LYS A 316 8.30 -9.47 10.20
N ALA A 317 7.19 -10.20 10.38
CA ALA A 317 6.39 -10.15 11.60
C ALA A 317 7.16 -10.68 12.82
N GLY A 318 8.01 -11.67 12.62
CA GLY A 318 8.74 -12.37 13.69
C GLY A 318 7.78 -13.10 14.65
N CYS A 319 6.64 -13.61 14.14
CA CYS A 319 5.59 -14.28 14.89
C CYS A 319 5.76 -15.81 14.89
N PHE A 320 6.96 -16.27 15.24
CA PHE A 320 7.32 -17.69 15.16
C PHE A 320 6.54 -18.58 16.13
N ASP A 321 6.21 -18.05 17.30
CA ASP A 321 5.35 -18.68 18.29
C ASP A 321 3.90 -18.88 17.77
N VAL A 322 3.41 -17.97 16.94
CA VAL A 322 2.12 -18.14 16.25
C VAL A 322 2.18 -19.30 15.26
N VAL A 323 3.28 -19.42 14.51
CA VAL A 323 3.50 -20.51 13.56
C VAL A 323 3.50 -21.85 14.31
N GLU A 324 4.24 -21.95 15.41
CA GLU A 324 4.27 -23.16 16.24
C GLU A 324 2.89 -23.52 16.78
N ALA A 325 2.20 -22.55 17.38
CA ALA A 325 0.89 -22.77 18.00
C ALA A 325 -0.20 -23.15 16.97
N ARG A 326 -0.17 -22.52 15.79
CA ARG A 326 -1.24 -22.72 14.79
C ARG A 326 -1.03 -23.97 13.94
N PHE A 327 0.21 -24.31 13.63
CA PHE A 327 0.54 -25.36 12.67
C PHE A 327 1.19 -26.60 13.29
N GLY A 328 1.48 -26.56 14.59
CA GLY A 328 2.16 -27.67 15.27
C GLY A 328 3.58 -27.94 14.74
N ALA A 329 4.16 -26.92 14.06
CA ALA A 329 5.55 -26.98 13.66
C ALA A 329 6.47 -26.56 14.82
N VAL A 330 7.68 -27.09 14.88
CA VAL A 330 8.64 -26.80 15.95
C VAL A 330 9.85 -26.09 15.37
N GLN A 331 10.19 -24.93 15.91
CA GLN A 331 11.38 -24.18 15.53
C GLN A 331 12.63 -24.98 15.95
N ILE A 332 13.59 -25.19 15.04
CA ILE A 332 14.77 -26.03 15.30
C ILE A 332 15.81 -25.40 16.25
N GLY A 333 15.60 -24.13 16.62
CA GLY A 333 16.46 -23.44 17.59
C GLY A 333 16.07 -21.98 17.74
N PRO A 334 16.41 -21.34 18.86
CA PRO A 334 15.93 -19.99 19.22
C PRO A 334 16.38 -18.86 18.26
N SER A 335 17.41 -19.12 17.47
CA SER A 335 17.92 -18.18 16.45
C SER A 335 17.75 -18.70 15.02
N SER A 336 17.02 -19.81 14.85
CA SER A 336 16.73 -20.38 13.54
C SER A 336 15.42 -19.79 13.00
N HIS A 337 15.33 -19.67 11.67
CA HIS A 337 14.09 -19.37 10.98
C HIS A 337 13.45 -20.63 10.38
N LEU A 338 14.01 -21.81 10.68
CA LEU A 338 13.53 -23.07 10.15
C LEU A 338 12.66 -23.81 11.18
N PHE A 339 11.65 -24.45 10.67
CA PHE A 339 10.68 -25.24 11.44
C PHE A 339 10.65 -26.67 10.91
N VAL A 340 10.32 -27.61 11.79
CA VAL A 340 10.16 -29.01 11.44
C VAL A 340 8.77 -29.50 11.88
N SER A 341 8.23 -30.43 11.11
CA SER A 341 6.96 -31.11 11.44
C SER A 341 6.95 -32.49 10.81
N ASP A 342 6.17 -33.40 11.36
CA ASP A 342 5.80 -34.67 10.76
C ASP A 342 4.59 -34.56 9.81
N LEU A 343 3.90 -33.42 9.82
CA LEU A 343 2.77 -33.10 8.97
C LEU A 343 3.23 -32.34 7.71
N SER A 344 2.59 -32.65 6.60
CA SER A 344 2.75 -31.85 5.38
C SER A 344 1.88 -30.58 5.48
N LEU A 345 2.54 -29.42 5.52
CA LEU A 345 1.91 -28.11 5.66
C LEU A 345 1.93 -27.35 4.30
N ILE A 346 1.62 -28.03 3.20
CA ILE A 346 1.78 -27.51 1.82
C ILE A 346 0.89 -26.28 1.52
N HIS A 347 -0.06 -25.96 2.40
CA HIS A 347 -1.03 -24.88 2.18
C HIS A 347 -1.04 -23.84 3.31
N ILE A 348 0.13 -23.52 3.85
CA ILE A 348 0.25 -22.47 4.85
C ILE A 348 0.61 -21.16 4.17
#